data_68dacaee0b162aa2684bed428dd6b11a
#
_entry.id   68dacaee0b162aa2684bed428dd6b11a
#
_cell.length_a   1.000
_cell.length_b   1.000
_cell.length_c   1.000
_cell.angle_alpha   90.00
_cell.angle_beta   90.00
_cell.angle_gamma   90.00
#
_symmetry.space_group_name_H-M   'P 1'
#
loop_
_entity.id
_entity.type
_entity.pdbx_description
1 polymer ?
#
loop_
_entity_poly.entity_id
_entity_poly.type
_entity_poly.pdbx_seq_one_letter_code
_entity_poly.pdbx_strand_id
1 'polypeptide(L)' 'MESQTRQWLEEALFDLLATKKSLHNISIAELSEHAQIARRTFYRYYHSKEQVLTNYLDRLIQDYIIELQTEKLTNF' A
#
# COMPACT_ATOMS: atom_id res chain seq x y z
N MET A 1 2.22 -13.88 -5.89
CA MET A 1 2.52 -13.35 -7.19
C MET A 1 2.17 -11.89 -7.29
N GLU A 2 0.96 -11.55 -7.74
CA GLU A 2 0.56 -10.16 -7.80
C GLU A 2 0.65 -9.49 -6.45
N SER A 3 0.28 -10.22 -5.41
CA SER A 3 0.33 -9.70 -4.05
C SER A 3 1.73 -9.33 -3.62
N GLN A 4 2.75 -9.99 -4.17
CA GLN A 4 4.12 -9.72 -3.80
C GLN A 4 4.59 -8.36 -4.33
N THR A 5 4.24 -8.03 -5.57
CA THR A 5 4.59 -6.71 -6.12
C THR A 5 3.92 -5.60 -5.32
N ARG A 6 2.66 -5.78 -4.95
CA ARG A 6 1.95 -4.79 -4.15
C ARG A 6 2.59 -4.65 -2.78
N GLN A 7 2.97 -5.75 -2.17
CA GLN A 7 3.63 -5.72 -0.88
C GLN A 7 4.95 -4.96 -0.95
N TRP A 8 5.75 -5.21 -1.99
CA TRP A 8 7.01 -4.51 -2.18
C TRP A 8 6.80 -3.01 -2.33
N LEU A 9 5.76 -2.62 -3.06
CA LEU A 9 5.45 -1.20 -3.26
C LEU A 9 4.99 -0.55 -1.96
N GLU A 10 4.19 -1.25 -1.19
CA GLU A 10 3.73 -0.74 0.10
C GLU A 10 4.89 -0.56 1.07
N GLU A 11 5.77 -1.54 1.16
CA GLU A 11 6.93 -1.46 2.02
C GLU A 11 7.86 -0.33 1.58
N ALA A 12 8.08 -0.20 0.28
CA ALA A 12 8.90 0.88 -0.25
C ALA A 12 8.29 2.24 0.07
N LEU A 13 6.98 2.36 -0.05
CA LEU A 13 6.31 3.61 0.26
C LEU A 13 6.48 3.98 1.73
N PHE A 14 6.30 3.03 2.63
CA PHE A 14 6.43 3.31 4.06
C PHE A 14 7.88 3.63 4.44
N ASP A 15 8.84 2.94 3.81
CA ASP A 15 10.26 3.26 4.02
C ASP A 15 10.57 4.69 3.60
N LEU A 16 10.08 5.09 2.43
CA LEU A 16 10.33 6.43 1.92
C LEU A 16 9.59 7.49 2.73
N LEU A 17 8.38 7.18 3.20
CA LEU A 17 7.64 8.11 4.04
C LEU A 17 8.35 8.35 5.37
N ALA A 18 8.98 7.33 5.92
CA ALA A 18 9.73 7.46 7.16
C ALA A 18 10.91 8.44 6.99
N THR A 19 11.50 8.47 5.80
CA THR A 19 12.65 9.33 5.51
C THR A 19 12.21 10.72 5.04
N LYS A 20 11.29 10.75 4.09
CA LYS A 20 10.88 11.99 3.42
C LYS A 20 9.74 12.71 4.11
N LYS A 21 9.01 12.00 4.97
CA LYS A 21 7.95 12.54 5.83
C LYS A 21 6.76 13.13 5.10
N SER A 22 6.69 13.00 3.78
CA SER A 22 5.57 13.50 3.00
C SER A 22 5.45 12.72 1.70
N LEU A 23 4.23 12.29 1.40
CA LEU A 23 3.95 11.61 0.15
C LEU A 23 4.24 12.54 -1.04
N HIS A 24 4.03 13.83 -0.84
CA HIS A 24 4.28 14.83 -1.87
C HIS A 24 5.75 14.80 -2.35
N ASN A 25 6.67 14.49 -1.48
CA ASN A 25 8.10 14.48 -1.79
C ASN A 25 8.59 13.16 -2.38
N ILE A 26 7.70 12.21 -2.59
CA ILE A 26 8.05 10.91 -3.15
C ILE A 26 7.52 10.83 -4.57
N SER A 27 8.41 10.56 -5.53
CA SER A 27 7.99 10.39 -6.93
C SER A 27 7.72 8.92 -7.22
N ILE A 28 6.93 8.65 -8.27
CA ILE A 28 6.68 7.29 -8.69
C ILE A 28 7.98 6.62 -9.13
N ALA A 29 8.88 7.38 -9.78
CA ALA A 29 10.18 6.85 -10.17
C ALA A 29 10.96 6.38 -8.95
N GLU A 30 10.99 7.20 -7.92
CA GLU A 30 11.70 6.89 -6.68
C GLU A 30 11.09 5.68 -5.98
N LEU A 31 9.77 5.65 -5.92
CA LEU A 31 9.03 4.54 -5.31
C LEU A 31 9.30 3.22 -6.04
N SER A 32 9.23 3.25 -7.36
CA SER A 32 9.48 2.06 -8.17
C SER A 32 10.92 1.57 -8.00
N GLU A 33 11.87 2.49 -8.01
CA GLU A 33 13.27 2.16 -7.84
C GLU A 33 13.53 1.53 -6.48
N HIS A 34 12.93 2.09 -5.45
CA HIS A 34 13.08 1.56 -4.09
C HIS A 34 12.49 0.15 -3.98
N ALA A 35 11.38 -0.09 -4.65
CA ALA A 35 10.74 -1.40 -4.68
C ALA A 35 11.41 -2.36 -5.66
N GLN A 36 12.38 -1.86 -6.43
CA GLN A 36 13.13 -2.64 -7.42
C GLN A 36 12.25 -3.19 -8.52
N ILE A 37 11.33 -2.38 -9.00
CA ILE A 37 10.48 -2.71 -10.14
C ILE A 37 10.56 -1.61 -11.19
N ALA A 38 10.18 -1.94 -12.42
CA ALA A 38 10.11 -0.95 -13.48
C ALA A 38 8.89 -0.05 -13.25
N ARG A 39 9.00 1.22 -13.68
CA ARG A 39 7.85 2.14 -13.59
C ARG A 39 6.64 1.60 -14.33
N ARG A 40 6.87 0.93 -15.45
CA ARG A 40 5.80 0.31 -16.20
C ARG A 40 5.03 -0.70 -15.36
N THR A 41 5.74 -1.45 -14.53
CA THR A 41 5.11 -2.41 -13.62
C THR A 41 4.25 -1.69 -12.58
N PHE A 42 4.73 -0.56 -12.07
CA PHE A 42 3.93 0.25 -11.15
C PHE A 42 2.59 0.61 -11.77
N TYR A 43 2.61 1.15 -12.99
CA TYR A 43 1.39 1.61 -13.66
C TYR A 43 0.45 0.47 -14.03
N ARG A 44 0.92 -0.77 -13.97
CA ARG A 44 0.05 -1.91 -14.18
C ARG A 44 -0.87 -2.14 -12.98
N TYR A 45 -0.43 -1.76 -11.79
CA TYR A 45 -1.17 -1.99 -10.55
C TYR A 45 -1.85 -0.75 -10.01
N TYR A 46 -1.29 0.42 -10.23
CA TYR A 46 -1.77 1.66 -9.63
C TYR A 46 -1.75 2.79 -10.64
N HIS A 47 -2.64 3.76 -10.44
CA HIS A 47 -2.67 4.97 -11.26
C HIS A 47 -1.85 6.10 -10.66
N SER A 48 -1.63 6.07 -9.35
CA SER A 48 -0.91 7.13 -8.65
C SER A 48 -0.24 6.55 -7.41
N LYS A 49 0.71 7.31 -6.87
CA LYS A 49 1.36 6.91 -5.63
C LYS A 49 0.38 6.98 -4.46
N GLU A 50 -0.56 7.92 -4.51
CA GLU A 50 -1.59 8.03 -3.48
C GLU A 50 -2.45 6.77 -3.43
N GLN A 51 -2.68 6.15 -4.56
CA GLN A 51 -3.48 4.93 -4.61
C GLN A 51 -2.84 3.77 -3.87
N VAL A 52 -1.52 3.72 -3.85
CA VAL A 52 -0.82 2.69 -3.06
C VAL A 52 -1.24 2.80 -1.60
N LEU A 53 -1.23 4.02 -1.08
CA LEU A 53 -1.59 4.26 0.31
C LEU A 53 -3.07 4.02 0.57
N THR A 54 -3.94 4.53 -0.29
CA THR A 54 -5.38 4.37 -0.07
C THR A 54 -5.80 2.90 -0.16
N ASN A 55 -5.22 2.15 -1.08
CA ASN A 55 -5.53 0.72 -1.17
C ASN A 55 -5.08 -0.03 0.08
N TYR A 56 -3.92 0.33 0.61
CA TYR A 56 -3.43 -0.27 1.84
C TYR A 56 -4.38 0.03 3.01
N LEU A 57 -4.77 1.29 3.14
CA LEU A 57 -5.68 1.70 4.21
C LEU A 57 -7.05 1.05 4.08
N ASP A 58 -7.54 0.94 2.85
CA ASP A 58 -8.82 0.28 2.60
C ASP A 58 -8.80 -1.18 3.08
N ARG A 59 -7.70 -1.87 2.83
CA ARG A 59 -7.58 -3.26 3.28
C ARG A 59 -7.53 -3.35 4.81
N LEU A 60 -6.82 -2.44 5.45
CA LEU A 60 -6.77 -2.42 6.90
C LEU A 60 -8.14 -2.17 7.50
N ILE A 61 -8.89 -1.24 6.93
CA ILE A 61 -10.23 -0.92 7.41
C ILE A 61 -11.17 -2.10 7.20
N GLN A 62 -11.09 -2.75 6.04
CA GLN A 62 -11.89 -3.91 5.76
C GLN A 62 -11.62 -5.04 6.76
N ASP A 63 -10.35 -5.30 7.02
CA ASP A 63 -9.96 -6.34 7.95
C ASP A 63 -10.47 -6.03 9.35
N TYR A 64 -10.39 -4.78 9.75
CA TYR A 64 -10.84 -4.34 11.06
C TYR A 64 -12.36 -4.52 11.21
N ILE A 65 -13.11 -4.15 10.18
CA ILE A 65 -14.56 -4.28 10.20
C ILE A 65 -14.97 -5.74 10.28
N ILE A 66 -14.30 -6.60 9.51
CA ILE A 66 -14.57 -8.03 9.52
C ILE A 66 -14.31 -8.61 10.91
N GLU A 67 -13.21 -8.20 11.53
CA GLU A 67 -12.86 -8.64 12.86
C GLU A 67 -13.91 -8.25 13.89
N LEU A 68 -14.37 -7.00 13.81
CA LEU A 68 -15.40 -6.50 14.71
C LEU A 68 -16.71 -7.28 14.55
N GLN A 69 -17.09 -7.57 13.30
CA GLN A 69 -18.31 -8.31 13.04
C GLN A 69 -18.21 -9.74 13.53
N THR A 70 -17.05 -10.35 13.38
CA THR A 70 -16.81 -11.70 13.86
C THR A 70 -16.90 -11.75 15.38
N GLU A 71 -16.30 -10.78 16.05
CA GLU A 71 -16.37 -10.67 17.51
C GLU A 71 -17.81 -10.53 17.99
N LYS A 72 -18.58 -9.67 17.32
CA LYS A 72 -19.97 -9.48 17.64
C LYS A 72 -20.77 -10.78 17.52
N LEU A 73 -20.49 -11.53 16.47
CA LEU A 73 -21.19 -12.78 16.24
C LEU A 73 -20.82 -13.85 17.27
N THR A 74 -19.59 -13.79 17.76
CA THR A 74 -19.12 -14.80 18.72
C THR A 74 -19.55 -14.50 20.15
N ASN A 75 -19.92 -13.26 20.44
CA ASN A 75 -20.27 -12.85 21.79
C ASN A 75 -21.71 -13.15 22.19
N PHE A 76 -22.41 -13.87 21.35
CA PHE A 76 -23.72 -14.37 21.69
C PHE A 76 -23.62 -15.82 22.23
#